data_e2c34e301c83d60358cf57e531d513d9
#
_entry.id   e2c34e301c83d60358cf57e531d513d9
#
_cell.length_a   1.000
_cell.length_b   1.000
_cell.length_c   1.000
_cell.angle_alpha   90.00
_cell.angle_beta   90.00
_cell.angle_gamma   90.00
#
_symmetry.space_group_name_H-M   'P 1'
#
loop_
_entity.id
_entity.type
_entity.pdbx_description
1 polymer ?
#
loop_
_entity_poly.entity_id
_entity_poly.type
_entity_poly.pdbx_seq_one_letter_code
_entity_poly.pdbx_strand_id
1 'polypeptide(L)'
;MEPVRRHHGAFHLAGLTARTTNREENDPATARIGGLWNRFFAEETYRWMPHRTSDARIFGVYSGYESNVDGAFDLTVGVAVSHAAGEAAAIEAGDYLVFAGQGEMPHMVIDTWQRIWQYFDAHPTITRRYRSDFEAYEGPDKVAIHIGVS
;
A
#
# COMPACT_ATOMS: atom_id res chain seq x y z
N MET A 1 14.56 -13.52 0.02
CA MET A 1 13.77 -13.76 -1.21
C MET A 1 13.85 -12.56 -2.13
N GLU A 2 14.18 -12.78 -3.37
CA GLU A 2 14.30 -11.72 -4.37
C GLU A 2 12.92 -11.27 -4.84
N PRO A 3 12.71 -9.95 -5.02
CA PRO A 3 11.47 -9.48 -5.60
C PRO A 3 11.35 -9.87 -7.09
N VAL A 4 10.12 -9.90 -7.57
CA VAL A 4 9.82 -10.16 -8.97
C VAL A 4 9.38 -8.85 -9.63
N ARG A 5 9.99 -8.54 -10.80
CA ARG A 5 9.59 -7.36 -11.58
C ARG A 5 8.35 -7.70 -12.42
N ARG A 6 7.31 -6.88 -12.31
CA ARG A 6 6.09 -7.05 -13.06
C ARG A 6 5.56 -5.72 -13.57
N HIS A 7 5.00 -5.74 -14.77
CA HIS A 7 4.23 -4.61 -15.28
C HIS A 7 2.79 -4.74 -14.76
N HIS A 8 2.23 -3.63 -14.25
CA HIS A 8 0.87 -3.59 -13.74
C HIS A 8 0.10 -2.45 -14.40
N GLY A 9 -1.14 -2.74 -14.82
CA GLY A 9 -2.04 -1.72 -15.36
C GLY A 9 -2.57 -0.78 -14.28
N ALA A 10 -3.04 0.39 -14.70
CA ALA A 10 -3.66 1.34 -13.78
C ALA A 10 -4.99 0.82 -13.26
N PHE A 11 -5.29 1.10 -11.99
CA PHE A 11 -6.61 0.81 -11.43
C PHE A 11 -6.94 1.81 -10.31
N HIS A 12 -8.20 1.80 -9.88
CA HIS A 12 -8.69 2.69 -8.83
C HIS A 12 -9.00 1.90 -7.56
N LEU A 13 -8.75 2.55 -6.43
CA LEU A 13 -9.07 2.03 -5.11
C LEU A 13 -9.97 3.02 -4.39
N ALA A 14 -10.95 2.54 -3.65
CA ALA A 14 -11.78 3.38 -2.80
C ALA A 14 -11.87 2.81 -1.39
N GLY A 15 -11.87 3.68 -0.39
CA GLY A 15 -11.92 3.30 1.00
C GLY A 15 -11.72 4.49 1.92
N LEU A 16 -10.75 4.40 2.81
CA LEU A 16 -10.42 5.43 3.79
C LEU A 16 -9.00 5.90 3.60
N THR A 17 -8.77 7.21 3.70
CA THR A 17 -7.44 7.79 3.47
C THR A 17 -6.96 8.58 4.70
N ALA A 18 -5.68 8.46 5.00
CA ALA A 18 -4.99 9.30 5.97
C ALA A 18 -3.66 9.78 5.39
N ARG A 19 -3.27 11.01 5.74
CA ARG A 19 -1.97 11.55 5.35
C ARG A 19 -1.03 11.52 6.53
N THR A 20 0.18 11.03 6.31
CA THR A 20 1.17 10.85 7.38
C THR A 20 2.60 10.89 6.82
N THR A 21 3.57 10.68 7.68
CA THR A 21 4.98 10.51 7.33
C THR A 21 5.53 9.29 8.05
N ASN A 22 6.62 8.73 7.55
CA ASN A 22 7.30 7.64 8.24
C ASN A 22 7.75 8.06 9.65
N ARG A 23 8.17 9.31 9.80
CA ARG A 23 8.55 9.87 11.09
C ARG A 23 7.38 9.88 12.08
N GLU A 24 6.20 10.33 11.64
CA GLU A 24 5.01 10.34 12.48
C GLU A 24 4.55 8.93 12.85
N GLU A 25 4.70 7.97 11.93
CA GLU A 25 4.32 6.57 12.19
C GLU A 25 5.24 5.88 13.20
N ASN A 26 6.46 6.36 13.36
CA ASN A 26 7.39 5.83 14.38
C ASN A 26 7.06 6.31 15.81
N ASP A 27 6.19 7.30 15.94
CA ASP A 27 5.75 7.82 17.24
C ASP A 27 4.31 7.37 17.51
N PRO A 28 4.05 6.55 18.55
CA PRO A 28 2.69 6.10 18.88
C PRO A 28 1.68 7.22 19.10
N ALA A 29 2.15 8.42 19.52
CA ALA A 29 1.26 9.56 19.74
C ALA A 29 0.75 10.17 18.42
N THR A 30 1.46 9.99 17.31
CA THR A 30 1.13 10.60 16.02
C THR A 30 0.84 9.56 14.93
N ALA A 31 1.06 8.28 15.19
CA ALA A 31 0.83 7.20 14.23
C ALA A 31 -0.66 7.12 13.85
N ARG A 32 -0.95 6.95 12.57
CA ARG A 32 -2.32 6.94 12.01
C ARG A 32 -2.69 5.66 11.28
N ILE A 33 -1.69 4.92 10.81
CA ILE A 33 -1.92 3.75 9.94
C ILE A 33 -2.74 2.67 10.66
N GLY A 34 -2.38 2.33 11.90
CA GLY A 34 -3.11 1.33 12.67
C GLY A 34 -4.57 1.69 12.88
N GLY A 35 -4.84 2.96 13.23
CA GLY A 35 -6.20 3.45 13.42
C GLY A 35 -7.01 3.43 12.12
N LEU A 36 -6.38 3.73 11.00
CA LEU A 36 -7.02 3.69 9.69
C LEU A 36 -7.49 2.28 9.35
N TRP A 37 -6.64 1.28 9.53
CA TRP A 37 -6.99 -0.12 9.33
C TRP A 37 -8.10 -0.58 10.28
N ASN A 38 -8.01 -0.20 11.56
CA ASN A 38 -9.05 -0.54 12.54
C ASN A 38 -10.40 0.04 12.14
N ARG A 39 -10.43 1.28 11.70
CA ARG A 39 -11.64 1.95 11.24
C ARG A 39 -12.22 1.27 9.99
N PHE A 40 -11.38 0.90 9.04
CA PHE A 40 -11.78 0.22 7.81
C PHE A 40 -12.54 -1.09 8.12
N PHE A 41 -12.01 -1.90 9.03
CA PHE A 41 -12.63 -3.16 9.41
C PHE A 41 -13.85 -2.95 10.32
N ALA A 42 -13.79 -2.01 11.26
CA ALA A 42 -14.90 -1.73 12.16
C ALA A 42 -16.15 -1.22 11.42
N GLU A 43 -15.95 -0.38 10.41
CA GLU A 43 -17.03 0.16 9.57
C GLU A 43 -17.40 -0.78 8.43
N GLU A 44 -16.72 -1.90 8.28
CA GLU A 44 -16.93 -2.87 7.21
C GLU A 44 -16.98 -2.23 5.82
N THR A 45 -16.10 -1.26 5.58
CA THR A 45 -16.03 -0.47 4.34
C THR A 45 -15.96 -1.36 3.10
N TYR A 46 -15.28 -2.49 3.21
CA TYR A 46 -15.14 -3.46 2.11
C TYR A 46 -16.47 -4.07 1.67
N ARG A 47 -17.52 -4.03 2.50
CA ARG A 47 -18.82 -4.64 2.18
C ARG A 47 -19.75 -3.72 1.41
N TRP A 48 -19.72 -2.42 1.74
CA TRP A 48 -20.70 -1.48 1.21
C TRP A 48 -20.14 -0.54 0.14
N MET A 49 -18.86 -0.62 -0.16
CA MET A 49 -18.23 0.27 -1.15
C MET A 49 -18.88 0.07 -2.52
N PRO A 50 -19.42 1.16 -3.13
CA PRO A 50 -20.02 1.06 -4.47
C PRO A 50 -18.96 0.84 -5.54
N HIS A 51 -19.38 0.27 -6.67
CA HIS A 51 -18.56 0.05 -7.85
C HIS A 51 -17.38 -0.91 -7.64
N ARG A 52 -17.45 -1.82 -6.65
CA ARG A 52 -16.42 -2.83 -6.48
C ARG A 52 -16.27 -3.68 -7.73
N THR A 53 -15.01 -3.99 -8.06
CA THR A 53 -14.70 -4.96 -9.11
C THR A 53 -14.82 -6.39 -8.54
N SER A 54 -14.58 -7.40 -9.39
CA SER A 54 -14.56 -8.80 -8.95
C SER A 54 -13.31 -9.16 -8.13
N ASP A 55 -12.34 -8.25 -8.02
CA ASP A 55 -11.15 -8.45 -7.20
C ASP A 55 -11.54 -8.38 -5.72
N ALA A 56 -11.44 -9.51 -5.03
CA ALA A 56 -11.84 -9.61 -3.62
C ALA A 56 -10.77 -9.18 -2.63
N ARG A 57 -9.56 -8.83 -3.11
CA ARG A 57 -8.45 -8.46 -2.24
C ARG A 57 -8.70 -7.12 -1.56
N ILE A 58 -8.06 -6.94 -0.40
CA ILE A 58 -8.01 -5.67 0.31
C ILE A 58 -6.64 -5.06 0.04
N PHE A 59 -6.61 -3.75 -0.17
CA PHE A 59 -5.40 -3.04 -0.57
C PHE A 59 -5.08 -1.92 0.41
N GLY A 60 -3.78 -1.66 0.56
CA GLY A 60 -3.29 -0.41 1.13
C GLY A 60 -2.43 0.28 0.07
N VAL A 61 -2.84 1.47 -0.36
CA VAL A 61 -2.16 2.22 -1.43
C VAL A 61 -1.48 3.44 -0.85
N TYR A 62 -0.19 3.54 -1.11
CA TYR A 62 0.63 4.72 -0.77
C TYR A 62 0.73 5.59 -2.00
N SER A 63 0.30 6.82 -1.90
CA SER A 63 0.26 7.78 -3.02
C SER A 63 0.40 9.21 -2.51
N GLY A 64 0.29 10.17 -3.40
CA GLY A 64 0.36 11.59 -3.02
C GLY A 64 1.68 11.96 -2.34
N TYR A 65 2.77 11.32 -2.74
CA TYR A 65 4.08 11.55 -2.14
C TYR A 65 4.52 13.00 -2.32
N GLU A 66 4.87 13.63 -1.20
CA GLU A 66 5.42 14.99 -1.19
C GLU A 66 6.80 15.03 -1.85
N SER A 67 7.63 14.03 -1.57
CA SER A 67 8.99 13.93 -2.09
C SER A 67 9.45 12.48 -2.19
N ASN A 68 10.09 11.99 -1.14
CA ASN A 68 10.67 10.66 -1.06
C ASN A 68 10.24 9.97 0.23
N VAL A 69 11.05 9.05 0.74
CA VAL A 69 10.77 8.29 1.97
C VAL A 69 10.62 9.19 3.21
N ASP A 70 11.16 10.40 3.20
CA ASP A 70 11.11 11.33 4.33
C ASP A 70 9.90 12.28 4.27
N GLY A 71 9.27 12.41 3.12
CA GLY A 71 8.14 13.31 2.92
C GLY A 71 6.80 12.69 3.32
N ALA A 72 5.76 13.52 3.30
CA ALA A 72 4.39 13.08 3.56
C ALA A 72 3.85 12.24 2.40
N PHE A 73 2.93 11.36 2.71
CA PHE A 73 2.22 10.53 1.74
C PHE A 73 0.80 10.26 2.22
N ASP A 74 -0.05 9.85 1.30
CA ASP A 74 -1.39 9.36 1.60
C ASP A 74 -1.37 7.84 1.67
N LEU A 75 -2.03 7.27 2.67
CA LEU A 75 -2.36 5.85 2.68
C LEU A 75 -3.87 5.73 2.52
N THR A 76 -4.30 5.03 1.47
CA THR A 76 -5.69 4.68 1.26
C THR A 76 -5.86 3.18 1.46
N VAL A 77 -6.68 2.80 2.41
CA VAL A 77 -7.04 1.40 2.64
C VAL A 77 -8.41 1.15 2.03
N GLY A 78 -8.53 0.11 1.21
CA GLY A 78 -9.77 -0.05 0.47
C GLY A 78 -9.82 -1.27 -0.42
N VAL A 79 -10.71 -1.19 -1.39
CA VAL A 79 -10.98 -2.25 -2.37
C VAL A 79 -10.92 -1.67 -3.78
N ALA A 80 -10.61 -2.54 -4.75
CA ALA A 80 -10.55 -2.14 -6.15
C ALA A 80 -11.96 -1.80 -6.65
N VAL A 81 -12.09 -0.65 -7.33
CA VAL A 81 -13.35 -0.16 -7.87
C VAL A 81 -13.20 0.20 -9.34
N SER A 82 -14.32 0.13 -10.08
CA SER A 82 -14.35 0.51 -11.49
C SER A 82 -14.37 2.03 -11.70
N HIS A 83 -14.87 2.76 -10.71
CA HIS A 83 -15.00 4.22 -10.75
C HIS A 83 -14.57 4.81 -9.41
N ALA A 84 -13.79 5.88 -9.42
CA ALA A 84 -13.43 6.59 -8.21
C ALA A 84 -14.66 7.25 -7.58
N ALA A 85 -14.83 7.07 -6.27
CA ALA A 85 -15.92 7.68 -5.51
C ALA A 85 -15.44 7.90 -4.06
N GLY A 86 -15.74 9.07 -3.48
CA GLY A 86 -15.34 9.39 -2.12
C GLY A 86 -13.84 9.43 -1.95
N GLU A 87 -13.36 8.89 -0.84
CA GLU A 87 -11.92 8.76 -0.58
C GLU A 87 -11.36 7.66 -1.46
N ALA A 88 -10.54 8.05 -2.41
CA ALA A 88 -10.05 7.16 -3.47
C ALA A 88 -8.59 7.43 -3.78
N ALA A 89 -7.93 6.44 -4.37
CA ALA A 89 -6.58 6.55 -4.89
C ALA A 89 -6.50 5.91 -6.27
N ALA A 90 -5.63 6.45 -7.10
CA ALA A 90 -5.33 5.87 -8.41
C ALA A 90 -3.95 5.21 -8.35
N ILE A 91 -3.87 3.97 -8.80
CA ILE A 91 -2.62 3.25 -8.95
C ILE A 91 -2.13 3.47 -10.38
N GLU A 92 -0.92 3.99 -10.52
CA GLU A 92 -0.31 4.29 -11.81
C GLU A 92 0.11 3.01 -12.53
N ALA A 93 -0.13 2.95 -13.83
CA ALA A 93 0.42 1.87 -14.65
C ALA A 93 1.94 1.99 -14.72
N GLY A 94 2.63 0.87 -14.76
CA GLY A 94 4.08 0.84 -14.89
C GLY A 94 4.69 -0.41 -14.31
N ASP A 95 6.00 -0.38 -14.13
CA ASP A 95 6.73 -1.51 -13.57
C ASP A 95 6.80 -1.43 -12.06
N TYR A 96 6.65 -2.58 -11.44
CA TYR A 96 6.71 -2.73 -9.99
C TYR A 96 7.64 -3.88 -9.61
N LEU A 97 8.36 -3.71 -8.52
CA LEU A 97 9.01 -4.83 -7.85
C LEU A 97 8.04 -5.37 -6.80
N VAL A 98 7.75 -6.66 -6.86
CA VAL A 98 6.77 -7.30 -6.00
C VAL A 98 7.48 -8.10 -4.92
N PHE A 99 7.25 -7.73 -3.67
CA PHE A 99 7.83 -8.40 -2.49
C PHE A 99 6.72 -9.17 -1.78
N ALA A 100 6.84 -10.49 -1.75
CA ALA A 100 5.86 -11.35 -1.10
C ALA A 100 6.19 -11.51 0.39
N GLY A 101 5.16 -11.46 1.22
CA GLY A 101 5.26 -11.72 2.65
C GLY A 101 4.20 -12.73 3.09
N GLN A 102 4.55 -13.55 4.09
CA GLN A 102 3.65 -14.55 4.66
C GLN A 102 3.96 -14.71 6.15
N GLY A 103 2.92 -14.85 6.96
CA GLY A 103 3.05 -15.04 8.39
C GLY A 103 1.97 -14.31 9.17
N GLU A 104 2.18 -14.16 10.47
CA GLU A 104 1.23 -13.51 11.37
C GLU A 104 1.33 -11.98 11.29
N MET A 105 0.19 -11.31 11.29
CA MET A 105 0.11 -9.87 11.40
C MET A 105 0.30 -9.42 12.85
N PRO A 106 0.91 -8.25 13.10
CA PRO A 106 1.45 -7.31 12.11
C PRO A 106 2.90 -7.57 11.71
N HIS A 107 3.56 -8.57 12.30
CA HIS A 107 4.98 -8.85 12.07
C HIS A 107 5.28 -9.11 10.60
N MET A 108 4.41 -9.82 9.92
CA MET A 108 4.58 -10.20 8.51
C MET A 108 4.77 -8.99 7.60
N VAL A 109 3.90 -7.99 7.72
CA VAL A 109 3.97 -6.80 6.86
C VAL A 109 5.15 -5.90 7.26
N ILE A 110 5.44 -5.79 8.55
CA ILE A 110 6.59 -5.03 9.04
C ILE A 110 7.90 -5.63 8.52
N ASP A 111 8.05 -6.94 8.62
CA ASP A 111 9.23 -7.65 8.13
C ASP A 111 9.39 -7.51 6.62
N THR A 112 8.29 -7.55 5.88
CA THR A 112 8.32 -7.37 4.43
C THR A 112 8.80 -5.97 4.05
N TRP A 113 8.33 -4.93 4.74
CA TRP A 113 8.81 -3.56 4.52
C TRP A 113 10.28 -3.40 4.88
N GLN A 114 10.76 -4.04 5.93
CA GLN A 114 12.18 -4.01 6.28
C GLN A 114 13.04 -4.62 5.19
N ARG A 115 12.59 -5.73 4.59
CA ARG A 115 13.28 -6.34 3.45
C ARG A 115 13.28 -5.42 2.23
N ILE A 116 12.20 -4.68 2.01
CA ILE A 116 12.10 -3.70 0.92
C ILE A 116 13.15 -2.61 1.10
N TRP A 117 13.22 -2.01 2.27
CA TRP A 117 14.19 -0.95 2.53
C TRP A 117 15.64 -1.44 2.40
N GLN A 118 15.93 -2.63 2.91
CA GLN A 118 17.25 -3.25 2.75
C GLN A 118 17.59 -3.51 1.29
N TYR A 119 16.61 -3.96 0.52
CA TYR A 119 16.80 -4.23 -0.92
C TYR A 119 17.19 -2.97 -1.67
N PHE A 120 16.48 -1.87 -1.47
CA PHE A 120 16.80 -0.63 -2.17
C PHE A 120 18.12 0.00 -1.70
N ASP A 121 18.47 -0.16 -0.45
CA ASP A 121 19.81 0.23 0.05
C ASP A 121 20.92 -0.56 -0.64
N ALA A 122 20.70 -1.83 -0.89
CA ALA A 122 21.68 -2.71 -1.54
C ALA A 122 21.70 -2.56 -3.06
N HIS A 123 20.68 -1.95 -3.65
CA HIS A 123 20.53 -1.81 -5.10
C HIS A 123 20.28 -0.34 -5.50
N PRO A 124 21.28 0.55 -5.30
CA PRO A 124 21.07 1.99 -5.50
C PRO A 124 20.85 2.41 -6.95
N THR A 125 21.06 1.49 -7.90
CA THR A 125 20.79 1.77 -9.33
C THR A 125 19.32 1.58 -9.69
N ILE A 126 18.53 0.94 -8.83
CA ILE A 126 17.10 0.79 -9.02
C ILE A 126 16.40 1.96 -8.36
N THR A 127 15.65 2.73 -9.14
CA THR A 127 15.03 3.97 -8.68
C THR A 127 13.54 3.77 -8.42
N ARG A 128 13.10 4.09 -7.19
CA ARG A 128 11.68 4.14 -6.85
C ARG A 128 11.05 5.38 -7.48
N ARG A 129 9.82 5.23 -7.97
CA ARG A 129 9.10 6.37 -8.57
C ARG A 129 8.49 7.31 -7.54
N TYR A 130 8.12 6.82 -6.35
CA TYR A 130 7.39 7.57 -5.32
C TYR A 130 6.11 8.21 -5.88
N ARG A 131 5.32 7.41 -6.61
CA ARG A 131 4.06 7.82 -7.22
C ARG A 131 2.89 7.01 -6.65
N SER A 132 2.95 5.70 -6.79
CA SER A 132 2.02 4.79 -6.15
C SER A 132 2.73 3.49 -5.84
N ASP A 133 2.60 3.04 -4.59
CA ASP A 133 3.06 1.74 -4.13
C ASP A 133 1.86 1.11 -3.44
N PHE A 134 1.73 -0.20 -3.46
CA PHE A 134 0.58 -0.79 -2.82
C PHE A 134 0.82 -2.17 -2.24
N GLU A 135 0.10 -2.44 -1.16
CA GLU A 135 0.01 -3.74 -0.50
C GLU A 135 -1.29 -4.39 -0.97
N ALA A 136 -1.19 -5.62 -1.48
CA ALA A 136 -2.35 -6.42 -1.85
C ALA A 136 -2.44 -7.62 -0.90
N TYR A 137 -3.52 -7.69 -0.12
CA TYR A 137 -3.72 -8.74 0.86
C TYR A 137 -4.63 -9.82 0.31
N GLU A 138 -4.13 -11.06 0.28
CA GLU A 138 -4.87 -12.24 -0.19
C GLU A 138 -5.40 -13.08 0.96
N GLY A 139 -5.55 -12.48 2.12
CA GLY A 139 -5.99 -13.13 3.34
C GLY A 139 -5.26 -12.54 4.52
N PRO A 140 -5.48 -13.07 5.74
CA PRO A 140 -4.91 -12.50 6.95
C PRO A 140 -3.41 -12.75 7.10
N ASP A 141 -2.83 -13.64 6.30
CA ASP A 141 -1.45 -14.11 6.46
C ASP A 141 -0.58 -13.97 5.21
N LYS A 142 -1.09 -13.30 4.16
CA LYS A 142 -0.33 -13.11 2.92
C LYS A 142 -0.46 -11.69 2.39
N VAL A 143 0.66 -11.11 1.97
CA VAL A 143 0.70 -9.81 1.31
C VAL A 143 1.65 -9.86 0.12
N ALA A 144 1.32 -9.12 -0.92
CA ALA A 144 2.24 -8.79 -2.01
C ALA A 144 2.39 -7.29 -2.04
N ILE A 145 3.58 -6.78 -1.73
CA ILE A 145 3.85 -5.34 -1.72
C ILE A 145 4.52 -4.96 -3.03
N HIS A 146 3.87 -4.07 -3.77
CA HIS A 146 4.28 -3.61 -5.08
C HIS A 146 4.92 -2.23 -4.96
N ILE A 147 6.20 -2.13 -5.28
CA ILE A 147 6.95 -0.86 -5.23
C ILE A 147 7.18 -0.38 -6.65
N GLY A 148 6.64 0.78 -6.99
CA GLY A 148 6.81 1.38 -8.30
C GLY A 148 8.25 1.76 -8.57
N VAL A 149 8.77 1.34 -9.73
CA VAL A 149 10.15 1.59 -10.16
C VAL A 149 10.17 2.14 -11.58
N SER A 150 11.27 2.82 -11.88
CA SER A 150 11.50 3.37 -13.23
C SER A 150 11.85 2.27 -14.23
#